data_5233c129041c77fbca1aaaf45b6ee138
#
_entry.id   5233c129041c77fbca1aaaf45b6ee138
#
_cell.length_a   1.000
_cell.length_b   1.000
_cell.length_c   1.000
_cell.angle_alpha   90.00
_cell.angle_beta   90.00
_cell.angle_gamma   90.00
#
_symmetry.space_group_name_H-M   'P 1'
#
loop_
_entity.id
_entity.type
_entity.pdbx_description
1 polymer ?
#
loop_
_entity_poly.entity_id
_entity_poly.type
_entity_poly.pdbx_seq_one_letter_code
_entity_poly.pdbx_strand_id
1 'polypeptide(L)'
;MTEEKYLRHASRHREIYTNTKKVQQYRKLIIELLLSSHCRDCTTCQKNGMCALQSLAYKVGVHAVRFLNNKKEEKIDMSSPSIVRDPNKCILCGDCVRTCDEIQGLGVIDFAFRGSKMKVQPAFDKPLVETDCVGCGQCAVVCPTAAISIRTNVTDIWDAIEDPSIRVVAQIAPAVRVAVGDNFGIPKGENCFGKLVSALRIMGFDMVFDTSFGADLTVMEESKEFAARLASD
;
A
#
# COMPACT_ATOMS: atom_id res chain seq x y z
N MET A 1 -15.52 -9.81 9.08
CA MET A 1 -16.77 -10.37 9.67
C MET A 1 -16.35 -11.05 10.95
N THR A 2 -16.69 -10.47 12.10
CA THR A 2 -16.26 -10.95 13.43
C THR A 2 -16.99 -12.24 13.80
N GLU A 3 -16.35 -13.11 14.60
CA GLU A 3 -16.91 -14.36 15.14
C GLU A 3 -18.32 -14.18 15.74
N GLU A 4 -18.59 -13.03 16.33
CA GLU A 4 -19.90 -12.68 16.92
C GLU A 4 -21.07 -12.66 15.92
N LYS A 5 -20.85 -12.34 14.66
CA LYS A 5 -21.92 -12.28 13.65
C LYS A 5 -22.39 -13.68 13.22
N TYR A 6 -21.52 -14.67 13.28
CA TYR A 6 -21.88 -16.08 13.00
C TYR A 6 -22.63 -16.73 14.15
N LEU A 7 -22.35 -16.35 15.39
CA LEU A 7 -23.01 -16.90 16.58
C LEU A 7 -24.48 -16.48 16.71
N ARG A 8 -24.88 -15.34 16.14
CA ARG A 8 -26.28 -14.85 16.21
C ARG A 8 -27.29 -15.69 15.42
N HIS A 9 -26.85 -16.51 14.46
CA HIS A 9 -27.72 -17.36 13.64
C HIS A 9 -27.67 -18.85 14.02
N ALA A 10 -26.85 -19.23 14.99
CA ALA A 10 -26.83 -20.57 15.50
C ALA A 10 -27.99 -20.75 16.51
N SER A 11 -28.94 -21.65 16.23
CA SER A 11 -29.94 -22.05 17.21
C SER A 11 -29.24 -22.59 18.46
N ARG A 12 -29.84 -22.41 19.64
CA ARG A 12 -29.28 -22.69 20.98
C ARG A 12 -28.70 -24.11 21.20
N HIS A 13 -28.70 -24.98 20.21
CA HIS A 13 -28.26 -26.38 20.31
C HIS A 13 -27.25 -26.78 19.21
N ARG A 14 -26.61 -25.84 18.48
CA ARG A 14 -25.57 -26.16 17.49
C ARG A 14 -24.18 -25.88 18.05
N GLU A 15 -23.41 -26.96 18.21
CA GLU A 15 -21.98 -26.85 18.45
C GLU A 15 -21.25 -26.54 17.13
N ILE A 16 -20.43 -25.51 17.12
CA ILE A 16 -19.65 -25.08 15.96
C ILE A 16 -18.19 -25.43 16.21
N TYR A 17 -17.66 -26.35 15.43
CA TYR A 17 -16.25 -26.72 15.48
C TYR A 17 -15.46 -25.98 14.38
N THR A 18 -14.53 -25.13 14.78
CA THR A 18 -13.74 -24.29 13.85
C THR A 18 -12.42 -24.93 13.43
N ASN A 19 -12.00 -26.04 14.05
CA ASN A 19 -10.68 -26.64 13.85
C ASN A 19 -10.70 -28.17 13.68
N THR A 20 -11.69 -28.71 13.01
CA THR A 20 -11.73 -30.13 12.65
C THR A 20 -10.80 -30.41 11.46
N LYS A 21 -10.41 -31.70 11.31
CA LYS A 21 -9.63 -32.17 10.14
C LYS A 21 -10.29 -31.73 8.81
N LYS A 22 -11.61 -31.82 8.73
CA LYS A 22 -12.37 -31.42 7.53
C LYS A 22 -12.27 -29.91 7.27
N VAL A 23 -12.38 -29.08 8.31
CA VAL A 23 -12.22 -27.62 8.19
C VAL A 23 -10.81 -27.26 7.76
N GLN A 24 -9.78 -27.91 8.30
CA GLN A 24 -8.40 -27.68 7.89
C GLN A 24 -8.16 -28.07 6.43
N GLN A 25 -8.75 -29.19 5.96
CA GLN A 25 -8.68 -29.58 4.55
C GLN A 25 -9.32 -28.52 3.62
N TYR A 26 -10.47 -27.96 4.00
CA TYR A 26 -11.11 -26.91 3.23
C TYR A 26 -10.29 -25.61 3.23
N ARG A 27 -9.72 -25.20 4.36
CA ARG A 27 -8.82 -24.05 4.43
C ARG A 27 -7.62 -24.23 3.50
N LYS A 28 -7.00 -25.40 3.52
CA LYS A 28 -5.90 -25.71 2.60
C LYS A 28 -6.33 -25.61 1.14
N LEU A 29 -7.48 -26.18 0.80
CA LEU A 29 -8.04 -26.12 -0.57
C LEU A 29 -8.32 -24.69 -1.01
N ILE A 30 -8.91 -23.85 -0.15
CA ILE A 30 -9.18 -22.44 -0.46
C ILE A 30 -7.88 -21.67 -0.71
N ILE A 31 -6.88 -21.85 0.15
CA ILE A 31 -5.57 -21.19 -0.03
C ILE A 31 -4.90 -21.66 -1.33
N GLU A 32 -4.98 -22.95 -1.65
CA GLU A 32 -4.45 -23.48 -2.92
C GLU A 32 -5.17 -22.90 -4.14
N LEU A 33 -6.49 -22.70 -4.08
CA LEU A 33 -7.27 -22.03 -5.13
C LEU A 33 -6.87 -20.56 -5.27
N LEU A 34 -6.67 -19.83 -4.18
CA LEU A 34 -6.16 -18.45 -4.23
C LEU A 34 -4.77 -18.38 -4.87
N LEU A 35 -3.89 -19.31 -4.53
CA LEU A 35 -2.55 -19.41 -5.12
C LEU A 35 -2.57 -19.79 -6.60
N SER A 36 -3.59 -20.54 -7.06
CA SER A 36 -3.69 -20.91 -8.47
C SER A 36 -3.87 -19.73 -9.42
N SER A 37 -4.51 -18.67 -8.94
CA SER A 37 -4.75 -17.44 -9.71
C SER A 37 -3.81 -16.29 -9.34
N HIS A 38 -2.80 -16.56 -8.53
CA HIS A 38 -1.79 -15.60 -8.09
C HIS A 38 -0.47 -15.82 -8.84
N CYS A 39 0.30 -14.77 -9.15
CA CYS A 39 1.57 -14.86 -9.89
C CYS A 39 2.64 -15.71 -9.20
N ARG A 40 2.65 -15.78 -7.86
CA ARG A 40 3.58 -16.55 -7.02
C ARG A 40 5.06 -16.15 -7.10
N ASP A 41 5.39 -14.99 -7.66
CA ASP A 41 6.76 -14.48 -7.77
C ASP A 41 7.21 -13.82 -6.45
N CYS A 42 7.21 -14.64 -5.39
CA CYS A 42 7.42 -14.15 -4.03
C CYS A 42 8.78 -13.51 -3.81
N THR A 43 9.84 -14.02 -4.46
CA THR A 43 11.21 -13.53 -4.28
C THR A 43 11.42 -12.09 -4.73
N THR A 44 10.68 -11.64 -5.73
CA THR A 44 10.72 -10.26 -6.26
C THR A 44 9.58 -9.40 -5.77
N CYS A 45 8.69 -9.94 -4.94
CA CYS A 45 7.49 -9.26 -4.47
C CYS A 45 7.80 -8.31 -3.30
N GLN A 46 7.29 -7.08 -3.34
CA GLN A 46 7.46 -6.09 -2.25
C GLN A 46 6.90 -6.56 -0.89
N LYS A 47 5.96 -7.50 -0.87
CA LYS A 47 5.38 -8.09 0.36
C LYS A 47 6.06 -9.40 0.77
N ASN A 48 7.20 -9.78 0.16
CA ASN A 48 7.89 -11.00 0.55
C ASN A 48 8.20 -11.03 2.06
N GLY A 49 7.92 -12.14 2.72
CA GLY A 49 8.07 -12.28 4.18
C GLY A 49 6.97 -11.62 5.03
N MET A 50 6.19 -10.68 4.48
CA MET A 50 5.09 -9.99 5.17
C MET A 50 3.72 -10.25 4.52
N CYS A 51 3.66 -11.11 3.51
CA CYS A 51 2.43 -11.42 2.77
C CYS A 51 1.53 -12.37 3.57
N ALA A 52 0.27 -11.96 3.81
CA ALA A 52 -0.70 -12.80 4.51
C ALA A 52 -1.00 -14.12 3.77
N LEU A 53 -1.09 -14.08 2.44
CA LEU A 53 -1.30 -15.29 1.62
C LEU A 53 -0.13 -16.26 1.73
N GLN A 54 1.12 -15.76 1.67
CA GLN A 54 2.33 -16.56 1.83
C GLN A 54 2.38 -17.22 3.22
N SER A 55 2.13 -16.44 4.28
CA SER A 55 2.09 -16.94 5.65
C SER A 55 1.00 -18.00 5.87
N LEU A 56 -0.20 -17.79 5.33
CA LEU A 56 -1.30 -18.75 5.41
C LEU A 56 -0.99 -20.03 4.64
N ALA A 57 -0.42 -19.93 3.43
CA ALA A 57 -0.02 -21.09 2.64
C ALA A 57 0.98 -21.98 3.40
N TYR A 58 1.97 -21.36 4.03
CA TYR A 58 2.91 -22.08 4.89
C TYR A 58 2.21 -22.75 6.08
N LYS A 59 1.37 -22.00 6.82
CA LYS A 59 0.66 -22.51 8.00
C LYS A 59 -0.26 -23.71 7.71
N VAL A 60 -0.93 -23.72 6.55
CA VAL A 60 -1.83 -24.83 6.18
C VAL A 60 -1.11 -25.94 5.37
N GLY A 61 0.20 -25.82 5.15
CA GLY A 61 1.04 -26.83 4.50
C GLY A 61 0.71 -27.00 3.01
N VAL A 62 0.53 -25.90 2.26
CA VAL A 62 0.44 -25.95 0.80
C VAL A 62 1.85 -25.95 0.21
N HIS A 63 2.30 -27.07 -0.31
CA HIS A 63 3.61 -27.23 -0.93
C HIS A 63 3.55 -27.25 -2.47
N ALA A 64 2.38 -27.51 -3.04
CA ALA A 64 2.15 -27.51 -4.47
C ALA A 64 0.74 -27.00 -4.79
N VAL A 65 0.58 -26.38 -5.94
CA VAL A 65 -0.70 -25.88 -6.45
C VAL A 65 -1.16 -26.80 -7.58
N ARG A 66 -2.22 -27.53 -7.33
CA ARG A 66 -2.78 -28.55 -8.26
C ARG A 66 -3.65 -27.94 -9.35
N PHE A 67 -4.19 -26.73 -9.10
CA PHE A 67 -5.12 -26.07 -10.00
C PHE A 67 -4.38 -25.22 -11.03
N LEU A 68 -4.86 -25.29 -12.28
CA LEU A 68 -4.33 -24.47 -13.37
C LEU A 68 -4.79 -23.02 -13.22
N ASN A 69 -3.92 -22.09 -13.59
CA ASN A 69 -4.28 -20.69 -13.69
C ASN A 69 -5.03 -20.45 -15.00
N ASN A 70 -6.29 -20.06 -14.91
CA ASN A 70 -7.13 -19.69 -16.04
C ASN A 70 -7.28 -18.16 -16.19
N LYS A 71 -6.67 -17.36 -15.32
CA LYS A 71 -6.64 -15.90 -15.47
C LYS A 71 -5.65 -15.52 -16.57
N LYS A 72 -6.06 -14.58 -17.41
CA LYS A 72 -5.12 -13.88 -18.29
C LYS A 72 -4.27 -12.94 -17.46
N GLU A 73 -3.03 -12.79 -17.86
CA GLU A 73 -2.15 -11.77 -17.30
C GLU A 73 -2.72 -10.38 -17.60
N GLU A 74 -2.84 -9.58 -16.57
CA GLU A 74 -3.35 -8.21 -16.63
C GLU A 74 -2.18 -7.21 -16.59
N LYS A 75 -2.35 -6.07 -17.25
CA LYS A 75 -1.35 -5.01 -17.23
C LYS A 75 -1.22 -4.40 -15.84
N ILE A 76 0.00 -4.19 -15.41
CA ILE A 76 0.31 -3.47 -14.16
C ILE A 76 0.09 -1.97 -14.42
N ASP A 77 -0.67 -1.32 -13.54
CA ASP A 77 -0.87 0.12 -13.57
C ASP A 77 0.15 0.83 -12.69
N MET A 78 1.05 1.54 -13.31
CA MET A 78 2.11 2.36 -12.69
C MET A 78 1.90 3.86 -12.95
N SER A 79 0.71 4.27 -13.35
CA SER A 79 0.41 5.65 -13.73
C SER A 79 0.38 6.61 -12.54
N SER A 80 -0.01 6.12 -11.37
CA SER A 80 -0.04 6.94 -10.15
C SER A 80 1.38 7.26 -9.64
N PRO A 81 1.63 8.49 -9.15
CA PRO A 81 2.92 8.85 -8.56
C PRO A 81 3.20 8.17 -7.22
N SER A 82 2.18 7.64 -6.54
CA SER A 82 2.28 7.13 -5.16
C SER A 82 2.03 5.65 -5.00
N ILE A 83 1.22 5.03 -5.86
CA ILE A 83 0.86 3.61 -5.76
C ILE A 83 1.00 2.88 -7.09
N VAL A 84 1.28 1.58 -6.99
CA VAL A 84 1.31 0.63 -8.11
C VAL A 84 0.18 -0.37 -7.90
N ARG A 85 -0.61 -0.62 -8.95
CA ARG A 85 -1.68 -1.63 -8.96
C ARG A 85 -1.30 -2.80 -9.86
N ASP A 86 -1.14 -3.98 -9.28
CA ASP A 86 -0.85 -5.24 -9.97
C ASP A 86 -2.01 -6.22 -9.80
N PRO A 87 -2.94 -6.30 -10.76
CA PRO A 87 -4.10 -7.19 -10.67
C PRO A 87 -3.75 -8.67 -10.58
N ASN A 88 -2.55 -9.06 -11.03
CA ASN A 88 -2.08 -10.46 -11.02
C ASN A 88 -1.82 -10.99 -9.60
N LYS A 89 -1.70 -10.09 -8.63
CA LYS A 89 -1.52 -10.39 -7.21
C LYS A 89 -2.80 -10.25 -6.39
N CYS A 90 -3.92 -9.91 -7.03
CA CYS A 90 -5.18 -9.65 -6.34
C CYS A 90 -5.91 -10.96 -5.97
N ILE A 91 -6.27 -11.11 -4.69
CA ILE A 91 -7.05 -12.23 -4.16
C ILE A 91 -8.54 -11.88 -3.95
N LEU A 92 -8.98 -10.72 -4.42
CA LEU A 92 -10.38 -10.26 -4.36
C LEU A 92 -10.95 -10.16 -2.92
N CYS A 93 -10.14 -9.82 -1.92
CA CYS A 93 -10.60 -9.68 -0.53
C CYS A 93 -11.51 -8.46 -0.30
N GLY A 94 -11.40 -7.42 -1.14
CA GLY A 94 -12.19 -6.20 -1.05
C GLY A 94 -11.75 -5.20 0.02
N ASP A 95 -10.65 -5.44 0.74
CA ASP A 95 -10.20 -4.53 1.81
C ASP A 95 -9.88 -3.14 1.26
N CYS A 96 -9.19 -3.07 0.11
CA CYS A 96 -8.88 -1.80 -0.55
C CYS A 96 -10.13 -1.07 -1.04
N VAL A 97 -11.16 -1.78 -1.52
CA VAL A 97 -12.43 -1.22 -1.95
C VAL A 97 -13.13 -0.55 -0.77
N ARG A 98 -13.34 -1.29 0.32
CA ARG A 98 -13.96 -0.75 1.54
C ARG A 98 -13.17 0.42 2.13
N THR A 99 -11.85 0.33 2.14
CA THR A 99 -11.00 1.42 2.66
C THR A 99 -11.12 2.67 1.78
N CYS A 100 -11.16 2.53 0.46
CA CYS A 100 -11.29 3.68 -0.44
C CYS A 100 -12.67 4.32 -0.36
N ASP A 101 -13.72 3.53 -0.26
CA ASP A 101 -15.11 3.99 -0.23
C ASP A 101 -15.54 4.42 1.18
N GLU A 102 -15.52 3.48 2.15
CA GLU A 102 -16.13 3.70 3.47
C GLU A 102 -15.25 4.55 4.40
N ILE A 103 -13.91 4.49 4.27
CA ILE A 103 -13.00 5.20 5.17
C ILE A 103 -12.50 6.50 4.55
N GLN A 104 -12.07 6.46 3.28
CA GLN A 104 -11.56 7.65 2.58
C GLN A 104 -12.66 8.45 1.88
N GLY A 105 -13.82 7.87 1.65
CA GLY A 105 -14.97 8.52 0.98
C GLY A 105 -14.72 8.84 -0.50
N LEU A 106 -13.80 8.14 -1.16
CA LEU A 106 -13.41 8.41 -2.55
C LEU A 106 -14.04 7.45 -3.57
N GLY A 107 -14.16 6.16 -3.22
CA GLY A 107 -14.77 5.16 -4.11
C GLY A 107 -14.09 4.96 -5.47
N VAL A 108 -12.78 5.23 -5.57
CA VAL A 108 -12.04 5.21 -6.86
C VAL A 108 -11.96 3.82 -7.46
N ILE A 109 -11.86 2.78 -6.63
CA ILE A 109 -11.74 1.39 -7.04
C ILE A 109 -12.90 0.57 -6.49
N ASP A 110 -13.42 -0.33 -7.31
CA ASP A 110 -14.51 -1.22 -6.92
C ASP A 110 -14.40 -2.55 -7.67
N PHE A 111 -15.26 -3.50 -7.29
CA PHE A 111 -15.40 -4.75 -8.02
C PHE A 111 -16.05 -4.52 -9.38
N ALA A 112 -15.40 -5.00 -10.42
CA ALA A 112 -15.94 -5.03 -11.77
C ALA A 112 -16.15 -6.47 -12.23
N PHE A 113 -17.19 -6.67 -13.07
CA PHE A 113 -17.61 -7.97 -13.60
C PHE A 113 -18.09 -8.93 -12.50
N ARG A 114 -18.20 -10.21 -12.83
CA ARG A 114 -18.66 -11.28 -11.93
C ARG A 114 -18.07 -12.63 -12.31
N GLY A 115 -18.12 -13.58 -11.35
CA GLY A 115 -17.60 -14.94 -11.54
C GLY A 115 -16.09 -14.92 -11.78
N SER A 116 -15.61 -15.74 -12.71
CA SER A 116 -14.19 -15.86 -13.02
C SER A 116 -13.55 -14.60 -13.64
N LYS A 117 -14.38 -13.65 -14.10
CA LYS A 117 -13.91 -12.39 -14.68
C LYS A 117 -13.86 -11.25 -13.65
N MET A 118 -14.28 -11.50 -12.40
CA MET A 118 -14.28 -10.47 -11.35
C MET A 118 -12.87 -9.95 -11.12
N LYS A 119 -12.74 -8.62 -11.06
CA LYS A 119 -11.51 -7.93 -10.71
C LYS A 119 -11.79 -6.62 -9.96
N VAL A 120 -10.81 -6.13 -9.23
CA VAL A 120 -10.87 -4.82 -8.57
C VAL A 120 -10.15 -3.82 -9.47
N GLN A 121 -10.86 -2.76 -9.87
CA GLN A 121 -10.32 -1.75 -10.78
C GLN A 121 -11.05 -0.42 -10.65
N PRO A 122 -10.51 0.69 -11.18
CA PRO A 122 -11.25 1.92 -11.39
C PRO A 122 -12.37 1.76 -12.43
N ALA A 123 -13.31 2.69 -12.44
CA ALA A 123 -14.36 2.72 -13.45
C ALA A 123 -13.76 2.68 -14.87
N PHE A 124 -14.33 1.82 -15.73
CA PHE A 124 -13.89 1.62 -17.12
C PHE A 124 -12.43 1.20 -17.30
N ASP A 125 -11.81 0.63 -16.23
CA ASP A 125 -10.39 0.23 -16.20
C ASP A 125 -9.41 1.36 -16.57
N LYS A 126 -9.76 2.60 -16.20
CA LYS A 126 -8.90 3.76 -16.41
C LYS A 126 -7.61 3.64 -15.62
N PRO A 127 -6.50 4.20 -16.11
CA PRO A 127 -5.30 4.37 -15.29
C PRO A 127 -5.61 5.21 -14.04
N LEU A 128 -4.96 4.91 -12.91
CA LEU A 128 -5.21 5.63 -11.65
C LEU A 128 -4.99 7.15 -11.76
N VAL A 129 -4.06 7.58 -12.60
CA VAL A 129 -3.79 9.02 -12.83
C VAL A 129 -4.96 9.75 -13.50
N GLU A 130 -5.85 9.03 -14.19
CA GLU A 130 -7.04 9.59 -14.85
C GLU A 130 -8.29 9.53 -13.97
N THR A 131 -8.15 9.23 -12.70
CA THR A 131 -9.24 9.09 -11.72
C THR A 131 -9.08 10.12 -10.59
N ASP A 132 -10.10 10.24 -9.75
CA ASP A 132 -10.07 11.12 -8.56
C ASP A 132 -9.22 10.55 -7.41
N CYS A 133 -8.24 9.69 -7.73
CA CYS A 133 -7.31 9.12 -6.77
C CYS A 133 -6.37 10.20 -6.23
N VAL A 134 -6.45 10.48 -4.92
CA VAL A 134 -5.57 11.45 -4.23
C VAL A 134 -4.23 10.87 -3.81
N GLY A 135 -3.92 9.61 -4.18
CA GLY A 135 -2.64 8.98 -3.89
C GLY A 135 -2.35 8.73 -2.39
N CYS A 136 -3.37 8.67 -1.53
CA CYS A 136 -3.21 8.56 -0.08
C CYS A 136 -2.55 7.24 0.40
N GLY A 137 -2.49 6.20 -0.44
CA GLY A 137 -1.82 4.93 -0.15
C GLY A 137 -2.55 3.99 0.83
N GLN A 138 -3.71 4.37 1.39
CA GLN A 138 -4.42 3.56 2.39
C GLN A 138 -4.83 2.18 1.85
N CYS A 139 -5.20 2.10 0.58
CA CYS A 139 -5.49 0.83 -0.10
C CYS A 139 -4.27 -0.11 -0.15
N ALA A 140 -3.05 0.43 -0.24
CA ALA A 140 -1.82 -0.37 -0.20
C ALA A 140 -1.51 -0.89 1.21
N VAL A 141 -1.81 -0.09 2.26
CA VAL A 141 -1.61 -0.49 3.67
C VAL A 141 -2.46 -1.71 4.02
N VAL A 142 -3.73 -1.73 3.62
CA VAL A 142 -4.66 -2.83 3.94
C VAL A 142 -4.54 -4.01 2.99
N CYS A 143 -3.82 -3.90 1.88
CA CYS A 143 -3.68 -5.00 0.92
C CYS A 143 -2.91 -6.18 1.54
N PRO A 144 -3.51 -7.38 1.65
CA PRO A 144 -2.86 -8.53 2.29
C PRO A 144 -1.77 -9.18 1.41
N THR A 145 -1.77 -8.84 0.11
CA THR A 145 -0.77 -9.26 -0.88
C THR A 145 -0.02 -8.02 -1.39
N ALA A 146 0.53 -8.00 -2.56
CA ALA A 146 1.08 -6.80 -3.18
C ALA A 146 0.30 -6.39 -4.44
N ALA A 147 -1.02 -6.65 -4.44
CA ALA A 147 -1.87 -6.23 -5.55
C ALA A 147 -1.99 -4.70 -5.65
N ILE A 148 -1.90 -4.02 -4.51
CA ILE A 148 -1.66 -2.58 -4.44
C ILE A 148 -0.47 -2.40 -3.52
N SER A 149 0.53 -1.64 -3.97
CA SER A 149 1.75 -1.36 -3.23
C SER A 149 2.15 0.11 -3.38
N ILE A 150 2.98 0.59 -2.48
CA ILE A 150 3.53 1.95 -2.56
C ILE A 150 4.59 1.97 -3.68
N ARG A 151 4.54 2.99 -4.53
CA ARG A 151 5.59 3.25 -5.51
C ARG A 151 6.85 3.70 -4.78
N THR A 152 7.96 3.06 -5.07
CA THR A 152 9.27 3.48 -4.55
C THR A 152 9.99 4.32 -5.60
N ASN A 153 10.65 5.38 -5.16
CA ASN A 153 11.52 6.24 -5.98
C ASN A 153 12.98 6.12 -5.54
N VAL A 154 13.35 5.07 -4.82
CA VAL A 154 14.71 4.89 -4.28
C VAL A 154 15.75 4.88 -5.39
N THR A 155 15.49 4.15 -6.49
CA THR A 155 16.40 4.10 -7.64
C THR A 155 16.55 5.48 -8.29
N ASP A 156 15.42 6.17 -8.55
CA ASP A 156 15.43 7.49 -9.16
C ASP A 156 16.26 8.51 -8.35
N ILE A 157 16.21 8.39 -7.00
CA ILE A 157 16.98 9.24 -6.10
C ILE A 157 18.48 8.91 -6.16
N TRP A 158 18.85 7.62 -6.18
CA TRP A 158 20.23 7.22 -6.31
C TRP A 158 20.84 7.65 -7.65
N ASP A 159 20.09 7.46 -8.74
CA ASP A 159 20.52 7.91 -10.07
C ASP A 159 20.73 9.44 -10.09
N ALA A 160 19.86 10.21 -9.42
CA ALA A 160 20.00 11.64 -9.30
C ALA A 160 21.22 12.07 -8.44
N ILE A 161 21.52 11.34 -7.36
CA ILE A 161 22.70 11.60 -6.51
C ILE A 161 24.02 11.35 -7.27
N GLU A 162 24.02 10.32 -8.13
CA GLU A 162 25.20 9.97 -8.92
C GLU A 162 25.42 10.90 -10.12
N ASP A 163 24.41 11.66 -10.55
CA ASP A 163 24.55 12.62 -11.66
C ASP A 163 25.05 14.00 -11.16
N PRO A 164 26.30 14.37 -11.48
CA PRO A 164 26.87 15.64 -11.01
C PRO A 164 26.19 16.90 -11.59
N SER A 165 25.34 16.75 -12.61
CA SER A 165 24.57 17.85 -13.19
C SER A 165 23.28 18.15 -12.41
N ILE A 166 22.84 17.22 -11.54
CA ILE A 166 21.61 17.33 -10.76
C ILE A 166 21.95 17.72 -9.32
N ARG A 167 21.26 18.78 -8.83
CA ARG A 167 21.30 19.14 -7.41
C ARG A 167 20.16 18.46 -6.67
N VAL A 168 20.49 17.59 -5.73
CA VAL A 168 19.50 16.80 -4.96
C VAL A 168 19.23 17.46 -3.61
N VAL A 169 17.96 17.82 -3.38
CA VAL A 169 17.51 18.51 -2.18
C VAL A 169 16.50 17.65 -1.42
N ALA A 170 16.66 17.51 -0.12
CA ALA A 170 15.69 16.85 0.74
C ALA A 170 14.94 17.85 1.63
N GLN A 171 13.63 17.61 1.79
CA GLN A 171 12.81 18.28 2.79
C GLN A 171 12.24 17.22 3.74
N ILE A 172 12.51 17.36 5.04
CA ILE A 172 12.16 16.38 6.05
C ILE A 172 10.79 16.72 6.66
N ALA A 173 9.81 15.83 6.49
CA ALA A 173 8.50 15.97 7.10
C ALA A 173 8.56 15.81 8.64
N PRO A 174 7.71 16.53 9.41
CA PRO A 174 7.73 16.48 10.89
C PRO A 174 7.57 15.08 11.46
N ALA A 175 6.69 14.25 10.90
CA ALA A 175 6.48 12.88 11.37
C ALA A 175 7.69 11.97 11.14
N VAL A 176 8.43 12.15 10.05
CA VAL A 176 9.58 11.29 9.70
C VAL A 176 10.69 11.41 10.75
N ARG A 177 10.96 12.62 11.27
CA ARG A 177 12.04 12.85 12.25
C ARG A 177 11.85 12.12 13.59
N VAL A 178 10.61 11.71 13.91
CA VAL A 178 10.30 10.94 15.12
C VAL A 178 10.03 9.46 14.84
N ALA A 179 9.61 9.12 13.62
CA ALA A 179 9.27 7.75 13.24
C ALA A 179 10.47 6.95 12.68
N VAL A 180 11.43 7.61 12.05
CA VAL A 180 12.59 6.93 11.43
C VAL A 180 13.42 6.13 12.44
N GLY A 181 13.50 6.62 13.67
CA GLY A 181 14.25 5.98 14.75
C GLY A 181 13.77 4.57 15.11
N ASP A 182 12.49 4.27 14.91
CA ASP A 182 11.89 2.96 15.21
C ASP A 182 12.60 1.81 14.44
N ASN A 183 13.07 2.09 13.22
CA ASN A 183 13.77 1.10 12.39
C ASN A 183 15.23 0.89 12.80
N PHE A 184 15.79 1.75 13.64
CA PHE A 184 17.18 1.73 14.07
C PHE A 184 17.35 1.45 15.57
N GLY A 185 16.30 0.97 16.23
CA GLY A 185 16.32 0.65 17.66
C GLY A 185 16.42 1.87 18.59
N ILE A 186 16.10 3.06 18.10
CA ILE A 186 16.04 4.28 18.90
C ILE A 186 14.69 4.29 19.64
N PRO A 187 14.63 4.80 20.88
CA PRO A 187 13.37 4.88 21.62
C PRO A 187 12.27 5.58 20.83
N LYS A 188 11.05 5.03 20.88
CA LYS A 188 9.89 5.58 20.15
C LYS A 188 9.63 7.01 20.52
N GLY A 189 9.44 7.85 19.51
CA GLY A 189 9.16 9.28 19.69
C GLY A 189 10.39 10.15 19.95
N GLU A 190 11.60 9.57 19.96
CA GLU A 190 12.83 10.37 20.02
C GLU A 190 13.02 11.17 18.73
N ASN A 191 13.35 12.45 18.86
CA ASN A 191 13.60 13.32 17.73
C ASN A 191 14.98 13.02 17.09
N CYS A 192 14.96 12.38 15.94
CA CYS A 192 16.15 11.98 15.19
C CYS A 192 16.57 13.01 14.11
N PHE A 193 16.05 14.24 14.14
CA PHE A 193 16.28 15.22 13.07
C PHE A 193 17.75 15.42 12.73
N GLY A 194 18.61 15.68 13.72
CA GLY A 194 20.05 15.88 13.49
C GLY A 194 20.75 14.66 12.92
N LYS A 195 20.39 13.45 13.38
CA LYS A 195 20.91 12.18 12.85
C LYS A 195 20.48 11.98 11.38
N LEU A 196 19.22 12.30 11.09
CA LEU A 196 18.66 12.18 9.74
C LEU A 196 19.31 13.15 8.75
N VAL A 197 19.51 14.42 9.16
CA VAL A 197 20.23 15.41 8.35
C VAL A 197 21.65 14.94 8.03
N SER A 198 22.36 14.42 9.05
CA SER A 198 23.72 13.90 8.86
C SER A 198 23.74 12.69 7.91
N ALA A 199 22.80 11.77 8.06
CA ALA A 199 22.67 10.62 7.19
C ALA A 199 22.43 11.00 5.73
N LEU A 200 21.47 11.91 5.47
CA LEU A 200 21.17 12.40 4.11
C LEU A 200 22.38 13.08 3.46
N ARG A 201 23.13 13.88 4.23
CA ARG A 201 24.37 14.52 3.72
C ARG A 201 25.44 13.49 3.39
N ILE A 202 25.61 12.45 4.22
CA ILE A 202 26.54 11.36 3.94
C ILE A 202 26.12 10.55 2.70
N MET A 203 24.81 10.41 2.45
CA MET A 203 24.28 9.78 1.25
C MET A 203 24.51 10.57 -0.03
N GLY A 204 24.86 11.87 0.04
CA GLY A 204 25.15 12.70 -1.12
C GLY A 204 24.09 13.75 -1.44
N PHE A 205 23.13 14.01 -0.56
CA PHE A 205 22.20 15.13 -0.74
C PHE A 205 22.93 16.46 -0.58
N ASP A 206 22.76 17.38 -1.55
CA ASP A 206 23.41 18.70 -1.54
C ASP A 206 22.86 19.60 -0.44
N MET A 207 21.55 19.57 -0.25
CA MET A 207 20.86 20.40 0.75
C MET A 207 19.78 19.57 1.49
N VAL A 208 19.63 19.89 2.76
CA VAL A 208 18.58 19.26 3.60
C VAL A 208 17.88 20.35 4.38
N PHE A 209 16.57 20.45 4.21
CA PHE A 209 15.70 21.43 4.86
C PHE A 209 14.69 20.77 5.79
N ASP A 210 14.26 21.50 6.82
CA ASP A 210 13.08 21.16 7.60
C ASP A 210 11.82 21.70 6.89
N THR A 211 10.72 20.97 7.00
CA THR A 211 9.41 21.43 6.53
C THR A 211 8.96 22.71 7.23
N SER A 212 9.37 22.97 8.48
CA SER A 212 9.09 24.23 9.18
C SER A 212 9.65 25.43 8.41
N PHE A 213 10.85 25.31 7.85
CA PHE A 213 11.42 26.36 6.98
C PHE A 213 10.58 26.58 5.71
N GLY A 214 10.13 25.51 5.07
CA GLY A 214 9.22 25.58 3.92
C GLY A 214 7.88 26.25 4.27
N ALA A 215 7.33 25.93 5.45
CA ALA A 215 6.09 26.55 5.94
C ALA A 215 6.25 28.06 6.17
N ASP A 216 7.37 28.51 6.74
CA ASP A 216 7.65 29.93 6.94
C ASP A 216 7.72 30.69 5.60
N LEU A 217 8.37 30.10 4.58
CA LEU A 217 8.39 30.66 3.23
C LEU A 217 7.00 30.74 2.61
N THR A 218 6.18 29.71 2.77
CA THR A 218 4.79 29.68 2.30
C THR A 218 3.99 30.82 2.92
N VAL A 219 4.06 30.98 4.24
CA VAL A 219 3.38 32.07 4.95
C VAL A 219 3.81 33.44 4.42
N MET A 220 5.11 33.64 4.18
CA MET A 220 5.61 34.90 3.64
C MET A 220 5.06 35.21 2.24
N GLU A 221 5.08 34.22 1.34
CA GLU A 221 4.63 34.42 -0.05
C GLU A 221 3.11 34.58 -0.15
N GLU A 222 2.35 33.75 0.55
CA GLU A 222 0.89 33.85 0.59
C GLU A 222 0.41 35.16 1.25
N SER A 223 1.11 35.64 2.29
CA SER A 223 0.79 36.92 2.91
C SER A 223 0.99 38.10 1.96
N LYS A 224 2.06 38.10 1.13
CA LYS A 224 2.28 39.08 0.11
C LYS A 224 1.21 39.08 -0.98
N GLU A 225 0.84 37.86 -1.46
CA GLU A 225 -0.19 37.70 -2.46
C GLU A 225 -1.54 38.21 -1.94
N PHE A 226 -1.89 37.83 -0.69
CA PHE A 226 -3.13 38.27 -0.03
C PHE A 226 -3.18 39.79 0.11
N ALA A 227 -2.08 40.43 0.57
CA ALA A 227 -1.99 41.88 0.70
C ALA A 227 -2.13 42.58 -0.66
N ALA A 228 -1.54 42.00 -1.74
CA ALA A 228 -1.68 42.55 -3.08
C ALA A 228 -3.10 42.44 -3.60
N ARG A 229 -3.81 41.36 -3.33
CA ARG A 229 -5.24 41.21 -3.71
C ARG A 229 -6.13 42.21 -2.96
N LEU A 230 -5.91 42.39 -1.65
CA LEU A 230 -6.66 43.38 -0.87
C LEU A 230 -6.44 44.81 -1.33
N ALA A 231 -5.26 45.11 -1.89
CA ALA A 231 -4.96 46.45 -2.40
C ALA A 231 -5.51 46.68 -3.82
N SER A 232 -5.96 45.64 -4.52
CA SER A 232 -6.50 45.72 -5.89
C SER A 232 -8.04 45.80 -5.94
N ASP A 233 -8.71 45.62 -4.84
CA ASP A 233 -10.14 45.85 -4.63
C ASP A 233 -10.39 47.28 -4.11
#